data_33db6c93be4f270ad7a4e1520df277d3
#
_entry.id   33db6c93be4f270ad7a4e1520df277d3
#
_cell.length_a   1.000
_cell.length_b   1.000
_cell.length_c   1.000
_cell.angle_alpha   90.00
_cell.angle_beta   90.00
_cell.angle_gamma   90.00
#
_symmetry.space_group_name_H-M   'P 1'
#
loop_
_entity.id
_entity.type
_entity.pdbx_description
1 polymer ?
#
loop_
_entity_poly.entity_id
_entity_poly.type
_entity_poly.pdbx_seq_one_letter_code
_entity_poly.pdbx_strand_id
1 'polypeptide(L)'
;LQGSFSSHLERIDTIIESNFSVEQQESSATNTWLNFWALSLHSEGLHRLQRINHKRLESNLTYSFTNLIPREHAKEAALSTAAMIDGFWLRNALEGERQNTKENVTKASNAVKRYVRLVLSQYQ
;
A
#
# COMPACT_ATOMS: atom_id res chain seq x y z
N LEU A 1 -24.72 -9.86 -1.81
CA LEU A 1 -24.11 -9.22 -0.65
C LEU A 1 -22.76 -9.83 -0.31
N GLN A 2 -22.69 -11.18 -0.17
CA GLN A 2 -21.41 -11.85 0.06
C GLN A 2 -20.47 -11.67 -1.13
N GLY A 3 -20.98 -11.71 -2.34
CA GLY A 3 -20.18 -11.48 -3.54
C GLY A 3 -19.61 -10.08 -3.59
N SER A 4 -20.38 -9.08 -3.16
CA SER A 4 -19.92 -7.70 -3.10
C SER A 4 -18.82 -7.52 -2.06
N PHE A 5 -18.98 -8.10 -0.87
CA PHE A 5 -17.96 -8.07 0.19
C PHE A 5 -16.67 -8.73 -0.31
N SER A 6 -16.77 -9.94 -0.84
CA SER A 6 -15.61 -10.66 -1.37
C SER A 6 -14.90 -9.87 -2.47
N SER A 7 -15.68 -9.24 -3.37
CA SER A 7 -15.13 -8.46 -4.47
C SER A 7 -14.32 -7.27 -3.97
N HIS A 8 -14.80 -6.55 -2.97
CA HIS A 8 -14.08 -5.40 -2.41
C HIS A 8 -12.85 -5.85 -1.63
N LEU A 9 -12.93 -6.96 -0.90
CA LEU A 9 -11.77 -7.50 -0.19
C LEU A 9 -10.69 -7.96 -1.18
N GLU A 10 -11.09 -8.64 -2.24
CA GLU A 10 -10.17 -9.04 -3.31
C GLU A 10 -9.52 -7.84 -3.97
N ARG A 11 -10.30 -6.76 -4.16
CA ARG A 11 -9.77 -5.53 -4.74
C ARG A 11 -8.70 -4.92 -3.85
N ILE A 12 -8.92 -4.90 -2.53
CA ILE A 12 -7.92 -4.42 -1.58
C ILE A 12 -6.66 -5.29 -1.65
N ASP A 13 -6.83 -6.61 -1.66
CA ASP A 13 -5.69 -7.53 -1.77
C ASP A 13 -4.91 -7.30 -3.05
N THR A 14 -5.59 -7.05 -4.16
CA THR A 14 -4.95 -6.77 -5.45
C THR A 14 -4.17 -5.46 -5.40
N ILE A 15 -4.73 -4.43 -4.77
CA ILE A 15 -4.04 -3.15 -4.60
C ILE A 15 -2.75 -3.35 -3.79
N ILE A 16 -2.84 -4.11 -2.69
CA ILE A 16 -1.68 -4.40 -1.85
C ILE A 16 -0.61 -5.14 -2.66
N GLU A 17 -0.99 -6.21 -3.33
CA GLU A 17 -0.07 -7.03 -4.14
C GLU A 17 0.61 -6.22 -5.24
N SER A 18 -0.14 -5.34 -5.90
CA SER A 18 0.38 -4.51 -6.98
C SER A 18 1.50 -3.58 -6.50
N ASN A 19 1.39 -3.11 -5.25
CA ASN A 19 2.39 -2.22 -4.67
C ASN A 19 3.65 -2.97 -4.22
N PHE A 20 3.59 -4.29 -4.14
CA PHE A 20 4.72 -5.15 -3.79
C PHE A 20 5.15 -6.04 -4.95
N SER A 21 4.85 -5.64 -6.18
CA SER A 21 5.19 -6.46 -7.35
C SER A 21 6.71 -6.62 -7.50
N VAL A 22 7.11 -7.75 -8.06
CA VAL A 22 8.53 -8.07 -8.26
C VAL A 22 9.24 -6.99 -9.08
N GLU A 23 8.55 -6.43 -10.07
CA GLU A 23 9.12 -5.40 -10.93
C GLU A 23 9.50 -4.14 -10.15
N GLN A 24 8.73 -3.80 -9.11
CA GLN A 24 9.02 -2.65 -8.26
C GLN A 24 10.13 -2.94 -7.27
N GLN A 25 10.52 -4.19 -7.11
CA GLN A 25 11.54 -4.61 -6.16
C GLN A 25 12.92 -4.82 -6.80
N GLU A 26 13.04 -4.66 -8.10
CA GLU A 26 14.33 -4.71 -8.77
C GLU A 26 15.19 -3.53 -8.32
N SER A 27 16.51 -3.77 -8.18
CA SER A 27 17.46 -2.75 -7.68
C SER A 27 17.34 -1.41 -8.38
N SER A 28 17.27 -1.42 -9.71
CA SER A 28 17.20 -0.17 -10.48
C SER A 28 15.90 0.57 -10.24
N ALA A 29 14.77 -0.15 -10.17
CA ALA A 29 13.47 0.45 -9.87
C ALA A 29 13.44 0.98 -8.45
N THR A 30 13.97 0.21 -7.50
CA THR A 30 14.03 0.61 -6.09
C THR A 30 14.84 1.90 -5.93
N ASN A 31 16.01 1.97 -6.55
CA ASN A 31 16.86 3.17 -6.50
C ASN A 31 16.15 4.37 -7.11
N THR A 32 15.46 4.17 -8.21
CA THR A 32 14.69 5.24 -8.87
C THR A 32 13.62 5.80 -7.94
N TRP A 33 12.87 4.94 -7.26
CA TRP A 33 11.82 5.36 -6.33
C TRP A 33 12.39 6.06 -5.11
N LEU A 34 13.51 5.56 -4.55
CA LEU A 34 14.16 6.20 -3.40
C LEU A 34 14.68 7.59 -3.77
N ASN A 35 15.29 7.73 -4.95
CA ASN A 35 15.74 9.03 -5.45
C ASN A 35 14.58 9.98 -5.68
N PHE A 36 13.49 9.48 -6.26
CA PHE A 36 12.27 10.28 -6.45
C PHE A 36 11.74 10.81 -5.12
N TRP A 37 11.65 9.95 -4.10
CA TRP A 37 11.17 10.37 -2.79
C TRP A 37 12.08 11.42 -2.16
N ALA A 38 13.40 11.22 -2.25
CA ALA A 38 14.35 12.18 -1.70
C ALA A 38 14.24 13.54 -2.41
N LEU A 39 14.16 13.52 -3.73
CA LEU A 39 14.05 14.75 -4.52
C LEU A 39 12.72 15.47 -4.33
N SER A 40 11.66 14.74 -4.03
CA SER A 40 10.34 15.34 -3.84
C SER A 40 10.31 16.32 -2.65
N LEU A 41 11.25 16.19 -1.72
CA LEU A 41 11.37 17.11 -0.59
C LEU A 41 11.88 18.49 -1.04
N HIS A 42 12.56 18.57 -2.18
CA HIS A 42 13.21 19.79 -2.66
C HIS A 42 12.65 20.30 -3.99
N SER A 43 11.66 19.62 -4.55
CA SER A 43 11.06 20.00 -5.83
C SER A 43 9.54 20.02 -5.69
N GLU A 44 8.93 21.18 -5.95
CA GLU A 44 7.47 21.31 -5.90
C GLU A 44 6.77 20.39 -6.90
N GLY A 45 7.34 20.26 -8.10
CA GLY A 45 6.77 19.38 -9.12
C GLY A 45 6.75 17.91 -8.71
N LEU A 46 7.87 17.42 -8.18
CA LEU A 46 7.97 16.05 -7.72
C LEU A 46 7.14 15.81 -6.46
N HIS A 47 7.11 16.79 -5.56
CA HIS A 47 6.28 16.72 -4.36
C HIS A 47 4.79 16.62 -4.73
N ARG A 48 4.36 17.43 -5.70
CA ARG A 48 2.98 17.38 -6.19
C ARG A 48 2.64 16.04 -6.81
N LEU A 49 3.55 15.47 -7.60
CA LEU A 49 3.35 14.15 -8.19
C LEU A 49 3.23 13.06 -7.13
N GLN A 50 4.06 13.13 -6.10
CA GLN A 50 3.99 12.19 -4.98
C GLN A 50 2.64 12.29 -4.26
N ARG A 51 2.15 13.52 -4.03
CA ARG A 51 0.85 13.73 -3.40
C ARG A 51 -0.28 13.13 -4.25
N ILE A 52 -0.20 13.30 -5.56
CA ILE A 52 -1.20 12.72 -6.48
C ILE A 52 -1.21 11.18 -6.35
N ASN A 53 -0.03 10.57 -6.34
CA ASN A 53 0.09 9.12 -6.21
C ASN A 53 -0.45 8.63 -4.86
N HIS A 54 -0.12 9.33 -3.77
CA HIS A 54 -0.63 9.00 -2.44
C HIS A 54 -2.14 9.10 -2.39
N LYS A 55 -2.72 10.18 -2.93
CA LYS A 55 -4.16 10.37 -2.94
C LYS A 55 -4.88 9.29 -3.75
N ARG A 56 -4.26 8.88 -4.86
CA ARG A 56 -4.84 7.83 -5.70
C ARG A 56 -4.91 6.50 -4.94
N LEU A 57 -3.83 6.13 -4.27
CA LEU A 57 -3.81 4.92 -3.46
C LEU A 57 -4.85 4.98 -2.35
N GLU A 58 -4.85 6.08 -1.59
CA GLU A 58 -5.81 6.28 -0.50
C GLU A 58 -7.25 6.26 -0.98
N SER A 59 -7.54 6.92 -2.10
CA SER A 59 -8.90 6.96 -2.66
C SER A 59 -9.37 5.58 -3.10
N ASN A 60 -8.50 4.80 -3.75
CA ASN A 60 -8.83 3.45 -4.19
C ASN A 60 -9.11 2.54 -2.99
N LEU A 61 -8.32 2.65 -1.94
CA LEU A 61 -8.54 1.87 -0.73
C LEU A 61 -9.80 2.32 0.00
N THR A 62 -10.01 3.64 0.10
CA THR A 62 -11.19 4.20 0.77
C THR A 62 -12.47 3.69 0.10
N TYR A 63 -12.51 3.69 -1.23
CA TYR A 63 -13.66 3.20 -1.97
C TYR A 63 -14.03 1.77 -1.55
N SER A 64 -13.05 0.88 -1.50
CA SER A 64 -13.32 -0.51 -1.09
C SER A 64 -13.68 -0.62 0.38
N PHE A 65 -12.98 0.08 1.27
CA PHE A 65 -13.30 0.05 2.69
C PHE A 65 -14.70 0.59 2.99
N THR A 66 -15.15 1.61 2.26
CA THR A 66 -16.48 2.17 2.42
C THR A 66 -17.57 1.12 2.20
N ASN A 67 -17.28 0.11 1.40
CA ASN A 67 -18.20 -0.99 1.12
C ASN A 67 -18.06 -2.17 2.09
N LEU A 68 -17.10 -2.11 3.02
CA LEU A 68 -16.81 -3.22 3.94
C LEU A 68 -17.01 -2.86 5.41
N ILE A 69 -16.81 -1.58 5.78
CA ILE A 69 -16.94 -1.12 7.16
C ILE A 69 -17.69 0.21 7.18
N PRO A 70 -18.11 0.69 8.38
CA PRO A 70 -18.80 1.98 8.45
C PRO A 70 -17.98 3.10 7.82
N ARG A 71 -18.68 3.96 7.09
CA ARG A 71 -18.05 5.04 6.31
C ARG A 71 -17.15 5.93 7.16
N GLU A 72 -17.55 6.20 8.41
CA GLU A 72 -16.79 7.04 9.33
C GLU A 72 -15.41 6.50 9.67
N HIS A 73 -15.19 5.18 9.50
CA HIS A 73 -13.90 4.52 9.78
C HIS A 73 -13.15 4.14 8.52
N ALA A 74 -13.80 4.20 7.37
CA ALA A 74 -13.20 3.71 6.11
C ALA A 74 -11.97 4.52 5.69
N LYS A 75 -12.02 5.84 5.84
CA LYS A 75 -10.91 6.70 5.45
C LYS A 75 -9.67 6.44 6.30
N GLU A 76 -9.87 6.31 7.61
CA GLU A 76 -8.75 6.02 8.52
C GLU A 76 -8.13 4.66 8.20
N ALA A 77 -8.96 3.64 7.96
CA ALA A 77 -8.47 2.32 7.59
C ALA A 77 -7.66 2.36 6.29
N ALA A 78 -8.13 3.14 5.31
CA ALA A 78 -7.43 3.29 4.04
C ALA A 78 -6.08 3.99 4.20
N LEU A 79 -6.04 5.07 4.99
CA LEU A 79 -4.80 5.80 5.26
C LEU A 79 -3.78 4.92 5.98
N SER A 80 -4.24 4.15 6.97
CA SER A 80 -3.36 3.25 7.70
C SER A 80 -2.81 2.14 6.80
N THR A 81 -3.66 1.58 5.95
CA THR A 81 -3.24 0.54 5.01
C THR A 81 -2.19 1.09 4.03
N ALA A 82 -2.44 2.28 3.48
CA ALA A 82 -1.50 2.92 2.57
C ALA A 82 -0.16 3.19 3.25
N ALA A 83 -0.19 3.67 4.48
CA ALA A 83 1.02 3.94 5.25
C ALA A 83 1.82 2.66 5.51
N MET A 84 1.15 1.55 5.80
CA MET A 84 1.82 0.25 5.98
C MET A 84 2.48 -0.23 4.69
N ILE A 85 1.79 -0.10 3.56
CA ILE A 85 2.37 -0.46 2.26
C ILE A 85 3.67 0.33 2.05
N ASP A 86 3.61 1.65 2.19
CA ASP A 86 4.77 2.52 1.99
C ASP A 86 5.89 2.21 2.97
N GLY A 87 5.53 1.99 4.24
CA GLY A 87 6.52 1.72 5.29
C GLY A 87 7.26 0.41 5.06
N PHE A 88 6.56 -0.67 4.73
CA PHE A 88 7.19 -1.96 4.44
C PHE A 88 8.06 -1.88 3.20
N TRP A 89 7.56 -1.20 2.15
CA TRP A 89 8.33 -1.04 0.92
C TRP A 89 9.64 -0.30 1.18
N LEU A 90 9.55 0.81 1.91
CA LEU A 90 10.71 1.64 2.24
C LEU A 90 11.72 0.87 3.11
N ARG A 91 11.24 0.15 4.12
CA ARG A 91 12.12 -0.62 4.99
C ARG A 91 12.87 -1.69 4.21
N ASN A 92 12.18 -2.42 3.35
CA ASN A 92 12.82 -3.44 2.52
C ASN A 92 13.86 -2.82 1.59
N ALA A 93 13.53 -1.67 1.00
CA ALA A 93 14.44 -0.98 0.09
C ALA A 93 15.70 -0.49 0.79
N LEU A 94 15.55 0.08 2.00
CA LEU A 94 16.68 0.62 2.76
C LEU A 94 17.60 -0.47 3.32
N GLU A 95 17.09 -1.68 3.55
CA GLU A 95 17.91 -2.79 4.02
C GLU A 95 18.78 -3.40 2.90
N GLY A 96 18.55 -3.02 1.65
CA GLY A 96 19.37 -3.40 0.52
C GLY A 96 18.93 -4.69 -0.16
N GLU A 97 19.67 -5.08 -1.20
CA GLU A 97 19.29 -6.20 -2.04
C GLU A 97 19.19 -7.53 -1.30
N ARG A 98 20.01 -7.74 -0.27
CA ARG A 98 19.98 -8.99 0.49
C ARG A 98 18.67 -9.20 1.21
N GLN A 99 18.03 -8.12 1.67
CA GLN A 99 16.79 -8.18 2.41
C GLN A 99 15.57 -7.93 1.54
N ASN A 100 15.77 -7.37 0.35
CA ASN A 100 14.67 -7.08 -0.58
C ASN A 100 14.40 -8.28 -1.49
N THR A 101 14.18 -9.44 -0.88
CA THR A 101 13.94 -10.70 -1.58
C THR A 101 12.46 -10.90 -1.84
N LYS A 102 12.15 -11.79 -2.79
CA LYS A 102 10.77 -12.17 -3.08
C LYS A 102 10.06 -12.66 -1.80
N GLU A 103 10.78 -13.42 -0.96
CA GLU A 103 10.24 -13.92 0.29
C GLU A 103 9.85 -12.79 1.24
N ASN A 104 10.75 -11.81 1.43
CA ASN A 104 10.49 -10.67 2.32
C ASN A 104 9.37 -9.78 1.77
N VAL A 105 9.31 -9.60 0.46
CA VAL A 105 8.23 -8.86 -0.19
C VAL A 105 6.89 -9.55 0.04
N THR A 106 6.85 -10.87 -0.09
CA THR A 106 5.64 -11.66 0.15
C THR A 106 5.21 -11.56 1.61
N LYS A 107 6.17 -11.62 2.55
CA LYS A 107 5.86 -11.46 3.98
C LYS A 107 5.27 -10.08 4.28
N ALA A 108 5.80 -9.03 3.68
CA ALA A 108 5.30 -7.68 3.85
C ALA A 108 3.87 -7.56 3.30
N SER A 109 3.63 -8.06 2.10
CA SER A 109 2.31 -8.08 1.48
C SER A 109 1.30 -8.81 2.37
N ASN A 110 1.68 -9.99 2.88
CA ASN A 110 0.80 -10.78 3.75
C ASN A 110 0.54 -10.09 5.08
N ALA A 111 1.51 -9.36 5.63
CA ALA A 111 1.32 -8.60 6.86
C ALA A 111 0.28 -7.50 6.68
N VAL A 112 0.32 -6.78 5.56
CA VAL A 112 -0.67 -5.74 5.26
C VAL A 112 -2.06 -6.37 5.09
N LYS A 113 -2.15 -7.47 4.36
CA LYS A 113 -3.43 -8.19 4.18
C LYS A 113 -4.01 -8.64 5.51
N ARG A 114 -3.17 -9.12 6.42
CA ARG A 114 -3.58 -9.55 7.76
C ARG A 114 -4.11 -8.38 8.56
N TYR A 115 -3.44 -7.23 8.47
CA TYR A 115 -3.93 -6.01 9.12
C TYR A 115 -5.33 -5.64 8.62
N VAL A 116 -5.55 -5.70 7.31
CA VAL A 116 -6.88 -5.40 6.73
C VAL A 116 -7.93 -6.33 7.34
N ARG A 117 -7.65 -7.62 7.45
CA ARG A 117 -8.60 -8.57 8.03
C ARG A 117 -8.87 -8.33 9.51
N LEU A 118 -7.86 -7.88 10.25
CA LEU A 118 -8.06 -7.49 11.64
C LEU A 118 -8.99 -6.28 11.76
N VAL A 119 -8.80 -5.29 10.88
CA VAL A 119 -9.69 -4.12 10.85
C VAL A 119 -11.12 -4.56 10.55
N LEU A 120 -11.31 -5.38 9.52
CA LEU A 120 -12.64 -5.84 9.14
C LEU A 120 -13.32 -6.61 10.28
N SER A 121 -12.56 -7.40 11.04
CA SER A 121 -13.11 -8.20 12.14
C SER A 121 -13.68 -7.34 13.26
N GLN A 122 -13.23 -6.10 13.41
CA GLN A 122 -13.73 -5.18 14.44
C GLN A 122 -15.15 -4.69 14.14
N TYR A 123 -15.60 -4.82 12.91
CA TYR A 123 -16.88 -4.27 12.46
C TYR A 123 -17.87 -5.36 12.02
N GLN A 124 -17.58 -6.60 12.36
CA GLN A 124 -18.45 -7.73 12.03
C GLN A 124 -19.23 -8.24 13.23
#